data_53b99792242dc39f3adaf9f4d4cce6e5
#
_entry.id   53b99792242dc39f3adaf9f4d4cce6e5
#
_cell.length_a   1.000
_cell.length_b   1.000
_cell.length_c   1.000
_cell.angle_alpha   90.00
_cell.angle_beta   90.00
_cell.angle_gamma   90.00
#
_symmetry.space_group_name_H-M   'P 1'
#
loop_
_entity.id
_entity.type
_entity.pdbx_description
1 polymer ?
#
loop_
_entity_poly.entity_id
_entity_poly.type
_entity_poly.pdbx_seq_one_letter_code
_entity_poly.pdbx_strand_id
1 'polypeptide(L)'
;FFARVAPTLAEFQDAIASARDSSAAPGGVLRVTTGAAFGRHYVVPLIPAFQRQYPGVRLEISMNDNMVDLIRDGFDVAIRGGTIADSSLITRRVCTLAMVYVASPAYLKKFGTPKTPEDLVNHQIIALRFLSGAISQWDFRVRGKAVAFEATQPTLTLSDTGMVGDAAVAGMGVTRMALHFAWPHLQAGRLKLVLMPYNDPGAREMVIHYPHREHVAPRVKAFVDFMLASLEDEPSLHATLKDAAPYAA
;
A
#
# COMPACT_ATOMS: atom_id res chain seq x y z
N PHE A 1 28.44 -6.47 -15.33
CA PHE A 1 29.22 -5.24 -15.30
C PHE A 1 28.31 -4.00 -15.36
N PHE A 2 27.46 -3.88 -16.38
CA PHE A 2 26.60 -2.70 -16.59
C PHE A 2 25.63 -2.42 -15.42
N ALA A 3 25.00 -3.44 -14.86
CA ALA A 3 24.10 -3.32 -13.73
C ALA A 3 24.75 -2.82 -12.43
N ARG A 4 26.10 -2.95 -12.31
CA ARG A 4 26.87 -2.45 -11.14
C ARG A 4 27.44 -1.05 -11.37
N VAL A 5 27.65 -0.64 -12.60
CA VAL A 5 28.26 0.64 -12.95
C VAL A 5 27.22 1.73 -13.19
N ALA A 6 26.05 1.38 -13.73
CA ALA A 6 24.99 2.35 -14.03
C ALA A 6 24.50 3.13 -12.78
N PRO A 7 24.30 2.50 -11.60
CA PRO A 7 23.93 3.24 -10.38
C PRO A 7 25.03 4.23 -9.95
N THR A 8 26.30 3.82 -9.99
CA THR A 8 27.44 4.67 -9.60
C THR A 8 27.62 5.86 -10.55
N LEU A 9 27.37 5.67 -11.84
CA LEU A 9 27.41 6.75 -12.82
C LEU A 9 26.26 7.76 -12.61
N ALA A 10 25.08 7.25 -12.27
CA ALA A 10 23.94 8.10 -11.91
C ALA A 10 24.21 8.91 -10.64
N GLU A 11 24.81 8.29 -9.61
CA GLU A 11 25.24 8.97 -8.40
C GLU A 11 26.28 10.07 -8.67
N PHE A 12 27.24 9.80 -9.56
CA PHE A 12 28.26 10.79 -9.94
C PHE A 12 27.64 11.96 -10.73
N GLN A 13 26.70 11.69 -11.63
CA GLN A 13 25.98 12.73 -12.35
C GLN A 13 25.10 13.56 -11.40
N ASP A 14 24.48 12.94 -10.41
CA ASP A 14 23.67 13.60 -9.38
C ASP A 14 24.53 14.47 -8.46
N ALA A 15 25.72 13.99 -8.06
CA ALA A 15 26.68 14.76 -7.27
C ALA A 15 27.15 16.02 -8.03
N ILE A 16 27.45 15.89 -9.32
CA ILE A 16 27.81 17.03 -10.18
C ILE A 16 26.64 18.01 -10.33
N ALA A 17 25.41 17.52 -10.53
CA ALA A 17 24.21 18.37 -10.63
C ALA A 17 23.94 19.11 -9.30
N SER A 18 24.08 18.42 -8.17
CA SER A 18 23.89 19.01 -6.84
C SER A 18 24.99 20.02 -6.47
N ALA A 19 26.22 19.80 -6.92
CA ALA A 19 27.33 20.70 -6.69
C ALA A 19 27.30 21.98 -7.55
N ARG A 20 26.56 21.94 -8.68
CA ARG A 20 26.48 23.07 -9.61
C ARG A 20 25.45 24.11 -9.23
N ASP A 21 24.38 23.74 -8.51
CA ASP A 21 23.36 24.74 -8.12
C ASP A 21 22.39 24.16 -7.07
N SER A 22 22.49 24.61 -5.83
CA SER A 22 21.45 24.34 -4.81
C SER A 22 20.13 25.05 -5.10
N SER A 23 20.06 25.85 -6.17
CA SER A 23 18.88 26.57 -6.68
C SER A 23 18.32 26.00 -8.01
N ALA A 24 18.96 24.97 -8.59
CA ALA A 24 18.50 24.40 -9.85
C ALA A 24 17.12 23.75 -9.70
N ALA A 25 16.23 23.98 -10.68
CA ALA A 25 14.94 23.32 -10.74
C ALA A 25 15.11 21.79 -10.76
N PRO A 26 14.24 21.03 -10.05
CA PRO A 26 14.31 19.58 -10.03
C PRO A 26 14.30 18.98 -11.44
N GLY A 27 15.24 18.08 -11.75
CA GLY A 27 15.36 17.46 -13.07
C GLY A 27 16.06 16.10 -13.02
N GLY A 28 16.07 15.41 -14.17
CA GLY A 28 16.67 14.07 -14.34
C GLY A 28 15.67 12.93 -14.17
N VAL A 29 16.18 11.69 -14.09
CA VAL A 29 15.36 10.48 -13.91
C VAL A 29 15.13 10.24 -12.44
N LEU A 30 13.87 10.02 -12.06
CA LEU A 30 13.46 9.59 -10.72
C LEU A 30 12.85 8.20 -10.78
N ARG A 31 13.47 7.25 -10.08
CA ARG A 31 13.05 5.86 -10.02
C ARG A 31 12.24 5.60 -8.76
N VAL A 32 10.97 5.30 -8.93
CA VAL A 32 10.01 5.07 -7.84
C VAL A 32 9.53 3.63 -7.87
N THR A 33 9.46 2.98 -6.71
CA THR A 33 8.77 1.70 -6.57
C THR A 33 7.59 1.82 -5.60
N THR A 34 6.48 1.15 -5.92
CA THR A 34 5.28 1.15 -5.08
C THR A 34 4.55 -0.18 -5.18
N GLY A 35 3.72 -0.50 -4.17
CA GLY A 35 2.77 -1.61 -4.28
C GLY A 35 1.83 -1.41 -5.47
N ALA A 36 1.47 -2.49 -6.17
CA ALA A 36 0.71 -2.40 -7.42
C ALA A 36 -0.64 -1.68 -7.24
N ALA A 37 -1.42 -2.06 -6.23
CA ALA A 37 -2.70 -1.44 -5.97
C ALA A 37 -2.56 0.02 -5.53
N PHE A 38 -1.63 0.33 -4.60
CA PHE A 38 -1.42 1.70 -4.15
C PHE A 38 -0.92 2.61 -5.27
N GLY A 39 0.01 2.12 -6.07
CA GLY A 39 0.51 2.83 -7.25
C GLY A 39 -0.61 3.21 -8.22
N ARG A 40 -1.49 2.25 -8.54
CA ARG A 40 -2.61 2.45 -9.45
C ARG A 40 -3.63 3.47 -8.93
N HIS A 41 -4.00 3.36 -7.65
CA HIS A 41 -5.08 4.18 -7.10
C HIS A 41 -4.65 5.56 -6.62
N TYR A 42 -3.42 5.70 -6.10
CA TYR A 42 -2.99 6.92 -5.42
C TYR A 42 -1.77 7.62 -6.05
N VAL A 43 -0.89 6.88 -6.73
CA VAL A 43 0.31 7.50 -7.33
C VAL A 43 0.04 7.94 -8.76
N VAL A 44 -0.40 7.03 -9.63
CA VAL A 44 -0.59 7.30 -11.06
C VAL A 44 -1.55 8.48 -11.33
N PRO A 45 -2.68 8.63 -10.63
CA PRO A 45 -3.56 9.78 -10.85
C PRO A 45 -2.92 11.14 -10.56
N LEU A 46 -1.89 11.19 -9.72
CA LEU A 46 -1.18 12.41 -9.35
C LEU A 46 -0.05 12.79 -10.32
N ILE A 47 0.42 11.83 -11.15
CA ILE A 47 1.55 12.05 -12.07
C ILE A 47 1.34 13.23 -13.02
N PRO A 48 0.17 13.43 -13.66
CA PRO A 48 -0.02 14.57 -14.54
C PRO A 48 0.16 15.93 -13.85
N ALA A 49 -0.26 16.06 -12.59
CA ALA A 49 -0.06 17.26 -11.81
C ALA A 49 1.41 17.45 -11.42
N PHE A 50 2.07 16.39 -10.99
CA PHE A 50 3.50 16.42 -10.70
C PHE A 50 4.34 16.83 -11.91
N GLN A 51 4.10 16.24 -13.07
CA GLN A 51 4.85 16.57 -14.30
C GLN A 51 4.63 18.01 -14.79
N ARG A 52 3.43 18.58 -14.56
CA ARG A 52 3.19 20.01 -14.84
C ARG A 52 4.03 20.91 -13.93
N GLN A 53 4.17 20.54 -12.65
CA GLN A 53 4.94 21.32 -11.67
C GLN A 53 6.45 21.14 -11.84
N TYR A 54 6.89 19.94 -12.25
CA TYR A 54 8.30 19.59 -12.38
C TYR A 54 8.60 18.97 -13.76
N PRO A 55 8.51 19.74 -14.85
CA PRO A 55 8.64 19.23 -16.23
C PRO A 55 10.02 18.65 -16.54
N GLY A 56 11.06 19.01 -15.78
CA GLY A 56 12.42 18.47 -15.91
C GLY A 56 12.61 17.07 -15.31
N VAL A 57 11.61 16.54 -14.55
CA VAL A 57 11.71 15.22 -13.92
C VAL A 57 11.06 14.16 -14.79
N ARG A 58 11.83 13.14 -15.17
CA ARG A 58 11.34 11.94 -15.85
C ARG A 58 11.11 10.85 -14.83
N LEU A 59 9.91 10.26 -14.80
CA LEU A 59 9.52 9.22 -13.84
C LEU A 59 9.67 7.83 -14.45
N GLU A 60 10.34 6.94 -13.74
CA GLU A 60 10.31 5.49 -13.95
C GLU A 60 9.64 4.85 -12.74
N ILE A 61 8.42 4.31 -12.90
CA ILE A 61 7.64 3.77 -11.80
C ILE A 61 7.49 2.27 -11.95
N SER A 62 8.01 1.51 -10.98
CA SER A 62 7.82 0.08 -10.86
C SER A 62 6.70 -0.22 -9.87
N MET A 63 5.64 -0.89 -10.33
CA MET A 63 4.49 -1.27 -9.53
C MET A 63 4.48 -2.77 -9.30
N ASN A 64 4.93 -3.20 -8.13
CA ASN A 64 4.95 -4.60 -7.73
C ASN A 64 4.94 -4.70 -6.20
N ASP A 65 4.57 -5.87 -5.67
CA ASP A 65 4.50 -6.13 -4.24
C ASP A 65 5.74 -6.89 -3.70
N ASN A 66 6.85 -6.88 -4.46
CA ASN A 66 8.12 -7.45 -4.01
C ASN A 66 8.74 -6.64 -2.87
N MET A 67 9.44 -7.33 -1.99
CA MET A 67 10.41 -6.66 -1.13
C MET A 67 11.57 -6.15 -2.01
N VAL A 68 11.87 -4.87 -1.90
CA VAL A 68 12.86 -4.19 -2.71
C VAL A 68 13.93 -3.64 -1.78
N ASP A 69 15.18 -3.89 -2.09
CA ASP A 69 16.32 -3.19 -1.53
C ASP A 69 16.55 -1.93 -2.38
N LEU A 70 16.13 -0.75 -1.85
CA LEU A 70 16.16 0.50 -2.62
C LEU A 70 17.52 0.78 -3.24
N ILE A 71 18.58 0.61 -2.44
CA ILE A 71 19.95 0.98 -2.84
C ILE A 71 20.45 -0.01 -3.89
N ARG A 72 20.35 -1.31 -3.60
CA ARG A 72 20.83 -2.36 -4.50
C ARG A 72 20.08 -2.40 -5.82
N ASP A 73 18.76 -2.19 -5.76
CA ASP A 73 17.88 -2.30 -6.93
C ASP A 73 17.77 -0.97 -7.70
N GLY A 74 18.46 0.09 -7.22
CA GLY A 74 18.60 1.37 -7.91
C GLY A 74 17.36 2.25 -7.92
N PHE A 75 16.52 2.16 -6.89
CA PHE A 75 15.38 3.04 -6.70
C PHE A 75 15.73 4.26 -5.83
N ASP A 76 15.18 5.41 -6.18
CA ASP A 76 15.31 6.64 -5.42
C ASP A 76 14.26 6.75 -4.30
N VAL A 77 13.04 6.24 -4.55
CA VAL A 77 11.90 6.32 -3.63
C VAL A 77 11.13 5.00 -3.63
N ALA A 78 10.70 4.54 -2.44
CA ALA A 78 9.71 3.46 -2.30
C ALA A 78 8.49 3.94 -1.52
N ILE A 79 7.28 3.58 -1.99
CA ILE A 79 6.03 3.79 -1.26
C ILE A 79 5.48 2.42 -0.89
N ARG A 80 5.51 2.08 0.40
CA ARG A 80 5.22 0.72 0.88
C ARG A 80 4.39 0.72 2.17
N GLY A 81 3.57 -0.31 2.30
CA GLY A 81 2.90 -0.62 3.56
C GLY A 81 3.73 -1.57 4.42
N GLY A 82 3.76 -1.33 5.73
CA GLY A 82 4.44 -2.19 6.69
C GLY A 82 5.46 -1.44 7.55
N THR A 83 6.20 -2.19 8.36
CA THR A 83 7.35 -1.69 9.12
C THR A 83 8.63 -2.02 8.36
N ILE A 84 9.39 -1.00 7.96
CA ILE A 84 10.74 -1.20 7.42
C ILE A 84 11.72 -0.77 8.51
N ALA A 85 12.52 -1.71 8.98
CA ALA A 85 13.49 -1.52 10.08
C ALA A 85 14.88 -1.12 9.58
N ASP A 86 15.02 -0.53 8.39
CA ASP A 86 16.30 -0.13 7.84
C ASP A 86 16.63 1.30 8.26
N SER A 87 17.65 1.45 9.12
CA SER A 87 18.13 2.74 9.61
C SER A 87 18.86 3.60 8.57
N SER A 88 19.16 3.04 7.39
CA SER A 88 19.77 3.77 6.27
C SER A 88 18.77 4.56 5.44
N LEU A 89 17.47 4.41 5.72
CA LEU A 89 16.39 5.06 5.00
C LEU A 89 15.72 6.16 5.82
N ILE A 90 15.41 7.27 5.16
CA ILE A 90 14.48 8.26 5.70
C ILE A 90 13.07 7.75 5.44
N THR A 91 12.23 7.79 6.48
CA THR A 91 10.84 7.36 6.42
C THR A 91 9.90 8.54 6.62
N ARG A 92 8.95 8.72 5.71
CA ARG A 92 7.87 9.71 5.82
C ARG A 92 6.54 8.98 5.78
N ARG A 93 5.74 9.17 6.83
CA ARG A 93 4.42 8.56 6.95
C ARG A 93 3.43 9.21 5.99
N VAL A 94 2.64 8.37 5.29
CA VAL A 94 1.50 8.78 4.47
C VAL A 94 0.20 8.61 5.26
N CYS A 95 -0.10 7.39 5.70
CA CYS A 95 -1.32 7.10 6.46
C CYS A 95 -1.18 5.85 7.33
N THR A 96 -2.15 5.64 8.23
CA THR A 96 -2.29 4.36 8.95
C THR A 96 -2.95 3.33 8.04
N LEU A 97 -2.43 2.10 8.02
CA LEU A 97 -3.02 0.98 7.32
C LEU A 97 -3.97 0.20 8.24
N ALA A 98 -5.19 0.68 8.40
CA ALA A 98 -6.23 -0.09 9.08
C ALA A 98 -6.67 -1.26 8.18
N MET A 99 -6.59 -2.49 8.71
CA MET A 99 -7.04 -3.69 8.00
C MET A 99 -8.48 -4.01 8.41
N VAL A 100 -9.31 -4.43 7.45
CA VAL A 100 -10.73 -4.76 7.67
C VAL A 100 -11.09 -6.08 6.99
N TYR A 101 -12.16 -6.70 7.47
CA TYR A 101 -12.75 -7.91 6.89
C TYR A 101 -14.01 -7.52 6.14
N VAL A 102 -14.13 -7.96 4.90
CA VAL A 102 -15.21 -7.55 4.01
C VAL A 102 -15.78 -8.71 3.20
N ALA A 103 -17.03 -8.58 2.83
CA ALA A 103 -17.70 -9.42 1.84
C ALA A 103 -18.78 -8.61 1.11
N SER A 104 -19.21 -9.04 -0.08
CA SER A 104 -20.32 -8.38 -0.77
C SER A 104 -21.67 -8.71 -0.13
N PRO A 105 -22.67 -7.79 -0.22
CA PRO A 105 -24.03 -8.07 0.25
C PRO A 105 -24.65 -9.33 -0.40
N ALA A 106 -24.34 -9.57 -1.67
CA ALA A 106 -24.84 -10.75 -2.38
C ALA A 106 -24.29 -12.06 -1.80
N TYR A 107 -22.98 -12.07 -1.46
CA TYR A 107 -22.36 -13.20 -0.78
C TYR A 107 -22.99 -13.43 0.60
N LEU A 108 -23.11 -12.38 1.42
CA LEU A 108 -23.67 -12.47 2.76
C LEU A 108 -25.14 -12.91 2.77
N LYS A 109 -25.93 -12.48 1.78
CA LYS A 109 -27.32 -12.95 1.60
C LYS A 109 -27.39 -14.45 1.35
N LYS A 110 -26.42 -15.01 0.61
CA LYS A 110 -26.41 -16.44 0.22
C LYS A 110 -25.84 -17.35 1.31
N PHE A 111 -24.76 -16.91 1.97
CA PHE A 111 -23.97 -17.75 2.86
C PHE A 111 -24.07 -17.36 4.35
N GLY A 112 -24.80 -16.28 4.64
CA GLY A 112 -24.89 -15.71 5.99
C GLY A 112 -23.73 -14.75 6.30
N THR A 113 -23.87 -14.03 7.42
CA THR A 113 -22.85 -13.12 7.94
C THR A 113 -22.08 -13.82 9.05
N PRO A 114 -20.75 -13.98 8.97
CA PRO A 114 -19.95 -14.54 10.07
C PRO A 114 -20.07 -13.64 11.29
N LYS A 115 -20.38 -14.21 12.45
CA LYS A 115 -20.53 -13.49 13.73
C LYS A 115 -19.26 -13.51 14.57
N THR A 116 -18.48 -14.58 14.44
CA THR A 116 -17.20 -14.78 15.14
C THR A 116 -16.12 -15.22 14.16
N PRO A 117 -14.81 -15.08 14.50
CA PRO A 117 -13.74 -15.58 13.65
C PRO A 117 -13.84 -17.09 13.36
N GLU A 118 -14.38 -17.87 14.28
CA GLU A 118 -14.57 -19.31 14.16
C GLU A 118 -15.56 -19.66 13.03
N ASP A 119 -16.53 -18.80 12.76
CA ASP A 119 -17.52 -19.01 11.68
C ASP A 119 -16.87 -19.03 10.30
N LEU A 120 -15.68 -18.44 10.16
CA LEU A 120 -14.95 -18.39 8.89
C LEU A 120 -14.65 -19.77 8.31
N VAL A 121 -14.61 -20.81 9.12
CA VAL A 121 -14.46 -22.22 8.65
C VAL A 121 -15.59 -22.63 7.69
N ASN A 122 -16.76 -22.03 7.83
CA ASN A 122 -17.94 -22.30 6.99
C ASN A 122 -18.08 -21.31 5.82
N HIS A 123 -17.13 -20.39 5.66
CA HIS A 123 -17.16 -19.38 4.60
C HIS A 123 -16.10 -19.62 3.52
N GLN A 124 -16.38 -19.15 2.33
CA GLN A 124 -15.42 -19.07 1.26
C GLN A 124 -14.40 -17.95 1.59
N ILE A 125 -13.12 -18.29 1.60
CA ILE A 125 -12.03 -17.36 1.94
C ILE A 125 -11.26 -16.97 0.68
N ILE A 126 -11.10 -15.68 0.48
CA ILE A 126 -10.22 -15.11 -0.54
C ILE A 126 -8.93 -14.70 0.18
N ALA A 127 -7.86 -15.40 -0.10
CA ALA A 127 -6.56 -15.18 0.53
C ALA A 127 -5.60 -14.39 -0.38
N LEU A 128 -4.78 -13.55 0.24
CA LEU A 128 -3.64 -12.93 -0.41
C LEU A 128 -2.39 -13.78 -0.17
N ARG A 129 -1.69 -14.14 -1.24
CA ARG A 129 -0.37 -14.79 -1.20
C ARG A 129 0.71 -13.79 -1.56
N PHE A 130 1.66 -13.59 -0.68
CA PHE A 130 2.84 -12.81 -0.97
C PHE A 130 3.79 -13.55 -1.92
N LEU A 131 4.67 -12.83 -2.57
CA LEU A 131 5.68 -13.42 -3.47
C LEU A 131 6.69 -14.33 -2.75
N SER A 132 6.84 -14.17 -1.43
CA SER A 132 7.55 -15.13 -0.58
C SER A 132 6.89 -16.51 -0.51
N GLY A 133 5.68 -16.66 -1.07
CA GLY A 133 4.86 -17.85 -0.96
C GLY A 133 3.93 -17.87 0.27
N ALA A 134 4.18 -17.01 1.26
CA ALA A 134 3.37 -16.95 2.47
C ALA A 134 1.97 -16.41 2.19
N ILE A 135 0.95 -17.00 2.82
CA ILE A 135 -0.41 -16.47 2.83
C ILE A 135 -0.52 -15.39 3.89
N SER A 136 -1.19 -14.28 3.56
CA SER A 136 -1.45 -13.19 4.50
C SER A 136 -2.29 -13.71 5.66
N GLN A 137 -1.71 -13.71 6.84
CA GLN A 137 -2.37 -14.11 8.08
C GLN A 137 -3.42 -13.06 8.47
N TRP A 138 -4.55 -13.51 9.03
CA TRP A 138 -5.59 -12.65 9.55
C TRP A 138 -5.48 -12.57 11.07
N ASP A 139 -5.43 -11.36 11.61
CA ASP A 139 -5.24 -11.10 13.02
C ASP A 139 -6.55 -10.58 13.62
N PHE A 140 -7.09 -11.27 14.59
CA PHE A 140 -8.29 -10.90 15.34
C PHE A 140 -7.95 -10.56 16.78
N ARG A 141 -8.79 -9.75 17.41
CA ARG A 141 -8.76 -9.49 18.84
C ARG A 141 -9.97 -10.11 19.52
N VAL A 142 -9.73 -11.21 20.27
CA VAL A 142 -10.78 -11.93 20.98
C VAL A 142 -10.54 -11.77 22.49
N ARG A 143 -11.49 -11.15 23.22
CA ARG A 143 -11.37 -10.85 24.66
C ARG A 143 -10.04 -10.18 25.02
N GLY A 144 -9.61 -9.21 24.19
CA GLY A 144 -8.36 -8.48 24.39
C GLY A 144 -7.07 -9.21 23.99
N LYS A 145 -7.13 -10.48 23.57
CA LYS A 145 -5.99 -11.27 23.11
C LYS A 145 -5.94 -11.28 21.59
N ALA A 146 -4.72 -11.20 21.03
CA ALA A 146 -4.51 -11.42 19.61
C ALA A 146 -4.70 -12.92 19.30
N VAL A 147 -5.51 -13.21 18.28
CA VAL A 147 -5.77 -14.55 17.76
C VAL A 147 -5.54 -14.52 16.25
N ALA A 148 -4.68 -15.40 15.79
CA ALA A 148 -4.40 -15.56 14.37
C ALA A 148 -5.38 -16.57 13.74
N PHE A 149 -5.86 -16.26 12.55
CA PHE A 149 -6.60 -17.18 11.71
C PHE A 149 -5.78 -17.44 10.44
N GLU A 150 -5.51 -18.69 10.19
CA GLU A 150 -4.86 -19.15 8.97
C GLU A 150 -5.91 -19.76 8.03
N ALA A 151 -6.04 -19.21 6.84
CA ALA A 151 -6.83 -19.82 5.79
C ALA A 151 -6.09 -21.05 5.23
N THR A 152 -6.26 -22.21 5.86
CA THR A 152 -5.56 -23.45 5.47
C THR A 152 -6.01 -23.96 4.10
N GLN A 153 -7.26 -23.70 3.72
CA GLN A 153 -7.84 -24.08 2.43
C GLN A 153 -8.68 -22.92 1.86
N PRO A 154 -8.04 -21.83 1.41
CA PRO A 154 -8.78 -20.72 0.81
C PRO A 154 -9.44 -21.18 -0.50
N THR A 155 -10.66 -20.72 -0.73
CA THR A 155 -11.40 -21.01 -1.98
C THR A 155 -10.73 -20.34 -3.18
N LEU A 156 -10.11 -19.17 -2.96
CA LEU A 156 -9.38 -18.41 -3.96
C LEU A 156 -8.12 -17.83 -3.33
N THR A 157 -7.00 -17.94 -4.02
CA THR A 157 -5.74 -17.32 -3.61
C THR A 157 -5.24 -16.41 -4.74
N LEU A 158 -4.98 -15.16 -4.41
CA LEU A 158 -4.50 -14.14 -5.34
C LEU A 158 -3.20 -13.53 -4.82
N SER A 159 -2.37 -13.00 -5.72
CA SER A 159 -1.10 -12.35 -5.37
C SER A 159 -1.11 -10.82 -5.52
N ASP A 160 -2.23 -10.25 -5.95
CA ASP A 160 -2.44 -8.81 -6.10
C ASP A 160 -3.47 -8.31 -5.08
N THR A 161 -3.10 -7.30 -4.29
CA THR A 161 -3.96 -6.75 -3.22
C THR A 161 -5.23 -6.08 -3.76
N GLY A 162 -5.20 -5.51 -4.97
CA GLY A 162 -6.37 -4.93 -5.62
C GLY A 162 -7.36 -5.99 -6.07
N MET A 163 -6.87 -7.06 -6.70
CA MET A 163 -7.70 -8.17 -7.17
C MET A 163 -8.40 -8.93 -6.04
N VAL A 164 -7.83 -8.96 -4.84
CA VAL A 164 -8.49 -9.54 -3.66
C VAL A 164 -9.78 -8.77 -3.34
N GLY A 165 -9.75 -7.45 -3.42
CA GLY A 165 -10.94 -6.60 -3.25
C GLY A 165 -11.98 -6.82 -4.36
N ASP A 166 -11.54 -6.87 -5.61
CA ASP A 166 -12.43 -7.10 -6.76
C ASP A 166 -13.14 -8.46 -6.67
N ALA A 167 -12.43 -9.51 -6.24
CA ALA A 167 -13.02 -10.84 -6.01
C ALA A 167 -14.08 -10.82 -4.89
N ALA A 168 -13.86 -10.04 -3.83
CA ALA A 168 -14.87 -9.88 -2.77
C ALA A 168 -16.10 -9.13 -3.28
N VAL A 169 -15.93 -8.08 -4.09
CA VAL A 169 -17.03 -7.36 -4.76
C VAL A 169 -17.82 -8.29 -5.68
N ALA A 170 -17.13 -9.17 -6.40
CA ALA A 170 -17.76 -10.19 -7.25
C ALA A 170 -18.49 -11.31 -6.46
N GLY A 171 -18.47 -11.29 -5.13
CA GLY A 171 -19.19 -12.24 -4.29
C GLY A 171 -18.50 -13.59 -4.11
N MET A 172 -17.19 -13.65 -4.29
CA MET A 172 -16.44 -14.91 -4.21
C MET A 172 -16.13 -15.35 -2.78
N GLY A 173 -16.33 -14.47 -1.76
CA GLY A 173 -16.07 -14.84 -0.38
C GLY A 173 -15.81 -13.66 0.55
N VAL A 174 -15.27 -14.01 1.72
CA VAL A 174 -14.78 -13.06 2.73
C VAL A 174 -13.28 -12.84 2.50
N THR A 175 -12.84 -11.60 2.65
CA THR A 175 -11.40 -11.28 2.59
C THR A 175 -10.99 -10.26 3.64
N ARG A 176 -9.68 -10.17 3.87
CA ARG A 176 -9.03 -9.10 4.63
C ARG A 176 -8.31 -8.16 3.67
N MET A 177 -8.59 -6.87 3.77
CA MET A 177 -7.94 -5.84 2.95
C MET A 177 -7.76 -4.55 3.72
N ALA A 178 -6.94 -3.64 3.21
CA ALA A 178 -6.78 -2.32 3.81
C ALA A 178 -8.07 -1.48 3.64
N LEU A 179 -8.43 -0.73 4.68
CA LEU A 179 -9.65 0.07 4.72
C LEU A 179 -9.71 1.08 3.56
N HIS A 180 -8.59 1.72 3.23
CA HIS A 180 -8.56 2.70 2.14
C HIS A 180 -8.93 2.08 0.78
N PHE A 181 -8.59 0.81 0.52
CA PHE A 181 -9.07 0.11 -0.68
C PHE A 181 -10.53 -0.34 -0.56
N ALA A 182 -10.99 -0.71 0.64
CA ALA A 182 -12.38 -1.07 0.88
C ALA A 182 -13.31 0.16 0.81
N TRP A 183 -12.81 1.34 1.16
CA TRP A 183 -13.60 2.56 1.39
C TRP A 183 -14.54 2.93 0.23
N PRO A 184 -14.08 3.05 -1.04
CA PRO A 184 -14.98 3.36 -2.15
C PRO A 184 -16.06 2.30 -2.39
N HIS A 185 -15.76 1.03 -2.06
CA HIS A 185 -16.72 -0.06 -2.18
C HIS A 185 -17.74 -0.07 -1.04
N LEU A 186 -17.33 0.29 0.17
CA LEU A 186 -18.22 0.46 1.32
C LEU A 186 -19.21 1.58 1.06
N GLN A 187 -18.72 2.76 0.66
CA GLN A 187 -19.57 3.91 0.31
C GLN A 187 -20.56 3.60 -0.81
N ALA A 188 -20.14 2.84 -1.82
CA ALA A 188 -21.00 2.42 -2.93
C ALA A 188 -21.91 1.22 -2.60
N GLY A 189 -21.87 0.71 -1.37
CA GLY A 189 -22.67 -0.45 -0.94
C GLY A 189 -22.28 -1.79 -1.60
N ARG A 190 -21.13 -1.86 -2.29
CA ARG A 190 -20.63 -3.07 -2.95
C ARG A 190 -20.00 -4.06 -1.97
N LEU A 191 -19.47 -3.55 -0.87
CA LEU A 191 -18.94 -4.35 0.23
C LEU A 191 -19.62 -3.95 1.55
N LYS A 192 -19.60 -4.88 2.50
CA LYS A 192 -19.97 -4.71 3.90
C LYS A 192 -18.82 -5.16 4.78
N LEU A 193 -18.64 -4.49 5.92
CA LEU A 193 -17.72 -4.93 6.95
C LEU A 193 -18.32 -6.10 7.72
N VAL A 194 -17.51 -7.11 7.96
CA VAL A 194 -17.86 -8.25 8.83
C VAL A 194 -16.86 -8.34 9.98
N LEU A 195 -17.22 -9.03 11.04
CA LEU A 195 -16.35 -9.28 12.20
C LEU A 195 -15.79 -8.01 12.87
N MET A 196 -16.47 -6.88 12.77
CA MET A 196 -16.03 -5.60 13.33
C MET A 196 -15.63 -5.66 14.81
N PRO A 197 -16.36 -6.36 15.70
CA PRO A 197 -15.98 -6.45 17.12
C PRO A 197 -14.65 -7.17 17.37
N TYR A 198 -14.17 -7.91 16.40
CA TYR A 198 -12.94 -8.69 16.48
C TYR A 198 -11.78 -8.07 15.69
N ASN A 199 -12.03 -6.95 15.02
CA ASN A 199 -11.02 -6.33 14.17
C ASN A 199 -9.82 -5.86 15.00
N ASP A 200 -8.63 -6.29 14.62
CA ASP A 200 -7.37 -5.72 15.10
C ASP A 200 -6.77 -4.88 13.98
N PRO A 201 -6.87 -3.55 14.05
CA PRO A 201 -6.37 -2.68 12.98
C PRO A 201 -4.85 -2.80 12.80
N GLY A 202 -4.14 -3.30 13.83
CA GLY A 202 -2.69 -3.35 13.85
C GLY A 202 -2.06 -1.96 13.91
N ALA A 203 -0.73 -1.93 13.89
CA ALA A 203 0.08 -0.70 13.88
C ALA A 203 0.84 -0.53 12.55
N ARG A 204 0.22 -0.90 11.43
CA ARG A 204 0.85 -0.80 10.12
C ARG A 204 0.63 0.59 9.53
N GLU A 205 1.62 1.06 8.78
CA GLU A 205 1.58 2.36 8.13
C GLU A 205 1.88 2.21 6.63
N MET A 206 1.34 3.11 5.83
CA MET A 206 1.83 3.39 4.50
C MET A 206 2.88 4.49 4.63
N VAL A 207 4.05 4.24 4.08
CA VAL A 207 5.20 5.15 4.23
C VAL A 207 5.92 5.35 2.91
N ILE A 208 6.58 6.50 2.79
CA ILE A 208 7.53 6.81 1.73
C ILE A 208 8.94 6.66 2.32
N HIS A 209 9.74 5.82 1.68
CA HIS A 209 11.14 5.62 2.02
C HIS A 209 12.04 6.15 0.92
N TYR A 210 13.16 6.75 1.31
CA TYR A 210 14.24 7.13 0.41
C TYR A 210 15.58 7.09 1.18
N PRO A 211 16.72 6.86 0.48
CA PRO A 211 17.99 6.72 1.13
C PRO A 211 18.39 7.96 1.92
N HIS A 212 18.96 7.75 3.14
CA HIS A 212 19.56 8.80 3.92
C HIS A 212 20.90 9.16 3.26
N ARG A 213 20.95 10.33 2.62
CA ARG A 213 22.18 10.89 2.03
C ARG A 213 22.43 12.27 2.63
N GLU A 214 23.68 12.66 2.72
CA GLU A 214 24.07 13.99 3.18
C GLU A 214 23.35 15.11 2.39
N HIS A 215 23.09 14.84 1.08
CA HIS A 215 22.33 15.71 0.20
C HIS A 215 21.28 14.87 -0.58
N VAL A 216 20.02 15.01 -0.22
CA VAL A 216 18.92 14.40 -0.95
C VAL A 216 18.73 15.14 -2.28
N ALA A 217 18.73 14.42 -3.40
CA ALA A 217 18.59 15.03 -4.72
C ALA A 217 17.28 15.85 -4.81
N PRO A 218 17.31 17.07 -5.41
CA PRO A 218 16.14 17.96 -5.49
C PRO A 218 14.89 17.29 -6.06
N ARG A 219 15.03 16.40 -7.07
CA ARG A 219 13.92 15.64 -7.64
C ARG A 219 13.26 14.65 -6.66
N VAL A 220 14.05 14.04 -5.76
CA VAL A 220 13.55 13.14 -4.71
C VAL A 220 12.72 13.92 -3.71
N LYS A 221 13.29 15.04 -3.21
CA LYS A 221 12.57 15.93 -2.28
C LYS A 221 11.27 16.45 -2.90
N ALA A 222 11.34 16.97 -4.13
CA ALA A 222 10.17 17.49 -4.84
C ALA A 222 9.05 16.44 -4.97
N PHE A 223 9.41 15.19 -5.31
CA PHE A 223 8.43 14.11 -5.43
C PHE A 223 7.83 13.73 -4.07
N VAL A 224 8.66 13.55 -3.05
CA VAL A 224 8.20 13.18 -1.70
C VAL A 224 7.27 14.26 -1.13
N ASP A 225 7.68 15.53 -1.20
CA ASP A 225 6.88 16.64 -0.68
C ASP A 225 5.57 16.81 -1.46
N PHE A 226 5.60 16.66 -2.79
CA PHE A 226 4.41 16.69 -3.64
C PHE A 226 3.45 15.55 -3.29
N MET A 227 3.95 14.32 -3.17
CA MET A 227 3.11 13.16 -2.84
C MET A 227 2.48 13.31 -1.46
N LEU A 228 3.24 13.72 -0.45
CA LEU A 228 2.72 13.92 0.90
C LEU A 228 1.61 14.98 0.91
N ALA A 229 1.85 16.15 0.30
CA ALA A 229 0.86 17.21 0.21
C ALA A 229 -0.41 16.78 -0.55
N SER A 230 -0.25 16.03 -1.67
CA SER A 230 -1.39 15.58 -2.47
C SER A 230 -2.22 14.49 -1.81
N LEU A 231 -1.63 13.69 -0.93
CA LEU A 231 -2.31 12.58 -0.23
C LEU A 231 -2.85 13.01 1.14
N GLU A 232 -2.50 14.19 1.64
CA GLU A 232 -2.94 14.70 2.94
C GLU A 232 -4.45 14.84 3.05
N ASP A 233 -5.11 15.26 1.96
CA ASP A 233 -6.56 15.48 1.90
C ASP A 233 -7.32 14.30 1.27
N GLU A 234 -6.67 13.16 0.99
CA GLU A 234 -7.35 12.00 0.38
C GLU A 234 -8.23 11.27 1.41
N PRO A 235 -9.58 11.36 1.31
CA PRO A 235 -10.47 10.90 2.38
C PRO A 235 -10.34 9.41 2.68
N SER A 236 -10.08 8.59 1.66
CA SER A 236 -9.96 7.13 1.83
C SER A 236 -8.75 6.72 2.65
N LEU A 237 -7.64 7.49 2.59
CA LEU A 237 -6.42 7.24 3.35
C LEU A 237 -6.55 7.62 4.83
N HIS A 238 -7.51 8.49 5.16
CA HIS A 238 -7.74 9.00 6.51
C HIS A 238 -8.99 8.41 7.18
N ALA A 239 -9.76 7.58 6.45
CA ALA A 239 -10.91 6.89 7.00
C ALA A 239 -10.50 5.99 8.16
N THR A 240 -11.23 6.09 9.27
CA THR A 240 -11.02 5.29 10.48
C THR A 240 -12.04 4.14 10.57
N LEU A 241 -11.79 3.17 11.44
CA LEU A 241 -12.77 2.13 11.72
C LEU A 241 -14.08 2.70 12.28
N LYS A 242 -14.03 3.84 12.97
CA LYS A 242 -15.22 4.54 13.47
C LYS A 242 -16.07 5.08 12.32
N ASP A 243 -15.42 5.69 11.33
CA ASP A 243 -16.08 6.21 10.12
C ASP A 243 -16.67 5.08 9.28
N ALA A 244 -16.06 3.91 9.34
CA ALA A 244 -16.48 2.72 8.61
C ALA A 244 -17.61 1.93 9.31
N ALA A 245 -17.87 2.17 10.60
CA ALA A 245 -18.89 1.44 11.39
C ALA A 245 -20.30 1.41 10.74
N PRO A 246 -20.82 2.48 10.10
CA PRO A 246 -22.13 2.45 9.44
C PRO A 246 -22.24 1.43 8.29
N TYR A 247 -21.12 0.92 7.78
CA TYR A 247 -21.09 -0.06 6.68
C TYR A 247 -21.00 -1.50 7.19
N ALA A 248 -21.14 -1.76 8.48
CA ALA A 248 -21.19 -3.11 9.03
C ALA A 248 -22.40 -3.90 8.48
N ALA A 249 -22.24 -5.25 8.39
CA ALA A 249 -23.27 -6.18 7.93
C ALA A 249 -24.26 -6.56 9.05
#